data_938c2793b16613f2cabaa5121c080447
#
_entry.id   938c2793b16613f2cabaa5121c080447
#
_cell.length_a   1.000
_cell.length_b   1.000
_cell.length_c   1.000
_cell.angle_alpha   90.00
_cell.angle_beta   90.00
_cell.angle_gamma   90.00
#
_symmetry.space_group_name_H-M   'P 1'
#
loop_
_entity.id
_entity.type
_entity.pdbx_description
1 polymer ?
#
loop_
_entity_poly.entity_id
_entity_poly.type
_entity_poly.pdbx_seq_one_letter_code
_entity_poly.pdbx_strand_id
1 'polypeptide(L)'
;MSVCEVKARKGLIRVKVVIDEDRIANVSITGDFIVLPEDSVFEAESRLIGVRATESEVRAALASALSGASMTGVTVDDFVDAVMCAVRGEKG
;
A
#
# COMPACT_ATOMS: atom_id res chain seq x y z
N MET A 1 9.51 -6.03 10.94
CA MET A 1 8.21 -6.23 10.28
C MET A 1 7.13 -5.47 11.02
N SER A 2 6.31 -4.75 10.28
CA SER A 2 5.24 -3.95 10.87
C SER A 2 3.94 -4.18 10.10
N VAL A 3 2.82 -4.15 10.82
CA VAL A 3 1.48 -4.35 10.26
C VAL A 3 0.60 -3.18 10.68
N CYS A 4 -0.19 -2.67 9.75
CA CYS A 4 -1.15 -1.62 10.05
C CYS A 4 -2.45 -1.88 9.30
N GLU A 5 -3.56 -1.56 9.94
CA GLU A 5 -4.88 -1.64 9.31
C GLU A 5 -5.49 -0.25 9.25
N VAL A 6 -6.09 0.06 8.11
CA VAL A 6 -6.77 1.33 7.91
C VAL A 6 -8.18 1.04 7.41
N LYS A 7 -9.15 1.66 8.06
CA LYS A 7 -10.53 1.61 7.60
C LYS A 7 -10.72 2.62 6.49
N ALA A 8 -11.19 2.15 5.35
CA ALA A 8 -11.62 2.99 4.25
C ALA A 8 -13.14 3.18 4.34
N ARG A 9 -13.70 3.95 3.42
CA ARG A 9 -15.12 4.25 3.41
C ARG A 9 -15.99 3.00 3.39
N LYS A 10 -15.61 2.02 2.56
CA LYS A 10 -16.35 0.76 2.43
C LYS A 10 -15.35 -0.39 2.36
N GLY A 11 -14.51 -0.52 3.37
CA GLY A 11 -13.57 -1.61 3.38
C GLY A 11 -12.49 -1.42 4.41
N LEU A 12 -11.56 -2.36 4.39
CA LEU A 12 -10.44 -2.40 5.32
C LEU A 12 -9.19 -2.75 4.52
N ILE A 13 -8.11 -2.01 4.77
CA ILE A 13 -6.82 -2.27 4.13
C ILE A 13 -5.84 -2.65 5.23
N ARG A 14 -5.20 -3.79 5.05
CA ARG A 14 -4.16 -4.27 5.97
C ARG A 14 -2.85 -4.37 5.21
N VAL A 15 -1.82 -3.71 5.73
CA VAL A 15 -0.50 -3.72 5.11
C VAL A 15 0.51 -4.28 6.08
N LYS A 16 1.34 -5.18 5.58
CA LYS A 16 2.51 -5.70 6.28
C LYS A 16 3.73 -5.28 5.49
N VAL A 17 4.71 -4.68 6.15
CA VAL A 17 5.89 -4.16 5.48
C VAL A 17 7.16 -4.55 6.21
N VAL A 18 8.22 -4.78 5.43
CA VAL A 18 9.59 -4.93 5.94
C VAL A 18 10.42 -3.87 5.26
N ILE A 19 11.14 -3.09 6.05
CA ILE A 19 12.02 -2.02 5.58
C ILE A 19 13.47 -2.46 5.75
N ASP A 20 14.28 -2.21 4.72
CA ASP A 20 15.72 -2.44 4.76
C ASP A 20 16.39 -1.21 4.18
N GLU A 21 17.24 -0.55 4.97
CA GLU A 21 17.99 0.65 4.56
C GLU A 21 17.10 1.70 3.89
N ASP A 22 16.00 2.06 4.54
CA ASP A 22 15.04 3.08 4.09
C ASP A 22 14.26 2.71 2.83
N ARG A 23 14.38 1.46 2.38
CA ARG A 23 13.62 0.98 1.22
C ARG A 23 12.70 -0.16 1.62
N ILE A 24 11.60 -0.27 0.91
CA ILE A 24 10.65 -1.35 1.15
C ILE A 24 11.25 -2.64 0.59
N ALA A 25 11.59 -3.57 1.49
CA ALA A 25 12.14 -4.87 1.12
C ALA A 25 11.02 -5.87 0.81
N ASN A 26 9.91 -5.74 1.51
CA ASN A 26 8.74 -6.60 1.29
C ASN A 26 7.49 -5.85 1.71
N VAL A 27 6.38 -6.14 1.03
CA VAL A 27 5.08 -5.54 1.34
C VAL A 27 3.98 -6.52 0.96
N SER A 28 2.98 -6.62 1.82
CA SER A 28 1.79 -7.42 1.57
C SER A 28 0.57 -6.55 1.84
N ILE A 29 -0.33 -6.47 0.87
CA ILE A 29 -1.56 -5.68 0.97
C ILE A 29 -2.74 -6.63 0.88
N THR A 30 -3.49 -6.70 1.96
CA THR A 30 -4.68 -7.56 2.05
C THR A 30 -5.82 -6.74 2.63
N GLY A 31 -6.98 -7.35 2.73
CA GLY A 31 -8.10 -6.71 3.37
C GLY A 31 -9.42 -7.00 2.69
N ASP A 32 -10.39 -6.16 3.00
CA ASP A 32 -11.74 -6.24 2.47
C ASP A 32 -12.00 -4.99 1.64
N PHE A 33 -11.79 -5.10 0.34
CA PHE A 33 -11.97 -3.99 -0.61
C PHE A 33 -12.19 -4.55 -2.01
N ILE A 34 -12.71 -3.71 -2.90
CA ILE A 34 -12.94 -4.09 -4.29
C ILE A 34 -12.06 -3.23 -5.18
N VAL A 35 -11.08 -3.88 -5.83
CA VAL A 35 -10.19 -3.25 -6.82
C VAL A 35 -10.16 -4.15 -8.05
N LEU A 36 -10.47 -3.58 -9.20
CA LEU A 36 -10.52 -4.31 -10.47
C LEU A 36 -9.63 -3.64 -11.50
N PRO A 37 -8.85 -4.37 -12.28
CA PRO A 37 -8.70 -5.83 -12.23
C PRO A 37 -8.10 -6.30 -10.90
N GLU A 38 -8.37 -7.54 -10.54
CA GLU A 38 -7.94 -8.09 -9.26
C GLU A 38 -6.42 -8.09 -9.07
N ASP A 39 -5.66 -8.22 -10.15
CA ASP A 39 -4.20 -8.24 -10.10
C ASP A 39 -3.59 -6.84 -9.90
N SER A 40 -4.41 -5.78 -9.88
CA SER A 40 -3.91 -4.42 -9.64
C SER A 40 -3.20 -4.30 -8.30
N VAL A 41 -3.68 -5.00 -7.28
CA VAL A 41 -3.06 -4.99 -5.95
C VAL A 41 -1.70 -5.69 -5.96
N PHE A 42 -1.59 -6.81 -6.69
CA PHE A 42 -0.30 -7.49 -6.87
C PHE A 42 0.69 -6.60 -7.61
N GLU A 43 0.23 -5.88 -8.61
CA GLU A 43 1.06 -4.90 -9.33
C GLU A 43 1.55 -3.81 -8.38
N ALA A 44 0.66 -3.34 -7.50
CA ALA A 44 1.02 -2.33 -6.50
C ALA A 44 2.10 -2.86 -5.55
N GLU A 45 1.95 -4.08 -5.06
CA GLU A 45 2.97 -4.71 -4.22
C GLU A 45 4.31 -4.78 -4.94
N SER A 46 4.31 -5.25 -6.18
CA SER A 46 5.54 -5.36 -6.98
C SER A 46 6.24 -4.02 -7.15
N ARG A 47 5.47 -2.97 -7.42
CA ARG A 47 6.04 -1.64 -7.66
C ARG A 47 6.56 -0.99 -6.39
N LEU A 48 6.06 -1.39 -5.24
CA LEU A 48 6.53 -0.86 -3.96
C LEU A 48 7.87 -1.45 -3.53
N ILE A 49 8.23 -2.64 -4.00
CA ILE A 49 9.50 -3.27 -3.63
C ILE A 49 10.66 -2.43 -4.15
N GLY A 50 11.60 -2.08 -3.27
CA GLY A 50 12.78 -1.29 -3.60
C GLY A 50 12.55 0.22 -3.56
N VAL A 51 11.33 0.65 -3.34
CA VAL A 51 10.97 2.07 -3.29
C VAL A 51 11.38 2.64 -1.93
N ARG A 52 11.84 3.88 -1.90
CA ARG A 52 12.09 4.56 -0.64
C ARG A 52 10.80 4.66 0.18
N ALA A 53 10.94 4.41 1.47
CA ALA A 53 9.80 4.39 2.37
C ALA A 53 9.40 5.81 2.81
N THR A 54 9.15 6.67 1.83
CA THR A 54 8.66 8.04 2.02
C THR A 54 7.29 8.17 1.38
N GLU A 55 6.49 9.09 1.87
CA GLU A 55 5.14 9.27 1.35
C GLU A 55 5.11 9.58 -0.13
N SER A 56 5.98 10.48 -0.60
CA SER A 56 6.00 10.89 -2.01
C SER A 56 6.34 9.72 -2.93
N GLU A 57 7.32 8.90 -2.55
CA GLU A 57 7.74 7.75 -3.35
C GLU A 57 6.68 6.64 -3.33
N VAL A 58 6.11 6.37 -2.16
CA VAL A 58 5.05 5.38 -2.00
C VAL A 58 3.81 5.80 -2.81
N ARG A 59 3.43 7.08 -2.72
CA ARG A 59 2.29 7.61 -3.46
C ARG A 59 2.50 7.46 -4.97
N ALA A 60 3.68 7.80 -5.46
CA ALA A 60 3.98 7.70 -6.89
C ALA A 60 3.86 6.26 -7.38
N ALA A 61 4.39 5.31 -6.62
CA ALA A 61 4.32 3.89 -6.98
C ALA A 61 2.87 3.38 -6.99
N LEU A 62 2.10 3.71 -5.96
CA LEU A 62 0.71 3.30 -5.86
C LEU A 62 -0.17 3.95 -6.93
N ALA A 63 0.01 5.25 -7.16
CA ALA A 63 -0.75 5.96 -8.18
C ALA A 63 -0.48 5.36 -9.57
N SER A 64 0.77 5.03 -9.85
CA SER A 64 1.15 4.40 -11.12
C SER A 64 0.51 3.01 -11.26
N ALA A 65 0.63 2.18 -10.23
CA ALA A 65 0.12 0.81 -10.28
C ALA A 65 -1.41 0.76 -10.37
N LEU A 66 -2.09 1.70 -9.72
CA LEU A 66 -3.56 1.70 -9.63
C LEU A 66 -4.23 2.65 -10.63
N SER A 67 -3.46 3.26 -11.53
CA SER A 67 -3.98 4.30 -12.44
C SER A 67 -5.12 3.82 -13.34
N GLY A 68 -5.12 2.56 -13.74
CA GLY A 68 -6.17 1.99 -14.57
C GLY A 68 -7.20 1.18 -13.80
N ALA A 69 -7.08 1.14 -12.49
CA ALA A 69 -7.94 0.29 -11.67
C ALA A 69 -9.25 0.99 -11.32
N SER A 70 -10.31 0.19 -11.23
CA SER A 70 -11.59 0.63 -10.70
C SER A 70 -11.65 0.23 -9.24
N MET A 71 -11.87 1.21 -8.35
CA MET A 71 -11.89 0.99 -6.92
C MET A 71 -13.22 1.42 -6.33
N THR A 72 -13.80 0.57 -5.49
CA THR A 72 -15.07 0.85 -4.84
C THR A 72 -14.86 0.92 -3.34
N GLY A 73 -15.17 2.07 -2.76
CA GLY A 73 -15.09 2.26 -1.31
C GLY A 73 -13.69 2.46 -0.76
N VAL A 74 -12.67 2.44 -1.63
CA VAL A 74 -11.27 2.71 -1.29
C VAL A 74 -10.68 3.63 -2.34
N THR A 75 -9.63 4.37 -1.96
CA THR A 75 -8.95 5.30 -2.87
C THR A 75 -7.44 5.05 -2.80
N VAL A 76 -6.71 5.65 -3.73
CA VAL A 76 -5.24 5.61 -3.68
C VAL A 76 -4.74 6.20 -2.36
N ASP A 77 -5.37 7.28 -1.89
CA ASP A 77 -5.00 7.89 -0.61
C ASP A 77 -5.13 6.90 0.55
N ASP A 78 -6.19 6.09 0.54
CA ASP A 78 -6.38 5.07 1.58
C ASP A 78 -5.24 4.05 1.57
N PHE A 79 -4.80 3.62 0.39
CA PHE A 79 -3.66 2.71 0.27
C PHE A 79 -2.36 3.37 0.72
N VAL A 80 -2.15 4.63 0.36
CA VAL A 80 -0.97 5.38 0.80
C VAL A 80 -0.95 5.47 2.33
N ASP A 81 -2.09 5.82 2.92
CA ASP A 81 -2.20 5.93 4.38
C ASP A 81 -1.88 4.60 5.06
N ALA A 82 -2.38 3.50 4.52
CA ALA A 82 -2.15 2.17 5.10
C ALA A 82 -0.67 1.78 5.01
N VAL A 83 -0.05 1.98 3.85
CA VAL A 83 1.38 1.67 3.66
C VAL A 83 2.22 2.55 4.57
N MET A 84 1.94 3.85 4.62
CA MET A 84 2.73 4.76 5.46
C MET A 84 2.52 4.50 6.95
N CYS A 85 1.33 4.06 7.34
CA CYS A 85 1.09 3.63 8.71
C CYS A 85 2.01 2.48 9.08
N ALA A 86 2.12 1.47 8.23
CA ALA A 86 3.00 0.33 8.44
C ALA A 86 4.47 0.76 8.42
N VAL A 87 4.85 1.64 7.51
CA VAL A 87 6.22 2.18 7.43
C VAL A 87 6.60 2.88 8.73
N ARG A 88 5.72 3.74 9.24
CA ARG A 88 5.98 4.47 10.49
C ARG A 88 6.12 3.52 11.68
N GLY A 89 5.33 2.45 11.70
CA GLY A 89 5.44 1.43 12.73
C GLY A 89 6.77 0.70 12.69
N GLU A 90 7.29 0.43 11.50
CA GLU A 90 8.59 -0.23 11.32
C GLU A 90 9.74 0.66 11.79
N LYS A 91 9.65 1.95 11.52
CA LYS A 91 10.70 2.91 11.88
C LYS A 91 10.63 3.32 13.33
N GLY A 92 9.52 3.16 13.94
CA GLY A 92 9.25 3.72 15.20
C GLY A 92 9.22 3.06 16.40
#